data_029abaf1aadb63d4006a2487b3706d38
#
_entry.id   029abaf1aadb63d4006a2487b3706d38
#
_cell.length_a   1.000
_cell.length_b   1.000
_cell.length_c   1.000
_cell.angle_alpha   90.00
_cell.angle_beta   90.00
_cell.angle_gamma   90.00
#
_symmetry.space_group_name_H-M   'P 1'
#
loop_
_entity.id
_entity.type
_entity.pdbx_description
1 polymer ?
#
loop_
_entity_poly.entity_id
_entity_poly.type
_entity_poly.pdbx_seq_one_letter_code
_entity_poly.pdbx_strand_id
1 'polypeptide(L)'
;RGTTSWSPFVDAERQAGHALATDPYLIIFTLAVTGLGLYGLTRVRNLRGFWFTLLGIGLIVLGGAHHVTGFLDGAGVALRNIHKFDPLVRLPLLVGFAQLWQLFPAPKLTQPGAPDGPPKPVGARQFLMAWLPRHPRRAAALALILLVSVSAVSPAWAGRLLPLGAYRSMPDYWAKAAEFLNHETQGTRTLILPASSFARQTWGWTRDEPAQPLLDVPWAVRDAIPLVTPEAIRGLDGVSAYPTPEN
;
A
#
# COMPACT_ATOMS: atom_id res chain seq x y z
N ARG A 1 5.40 -0.29 -8.40
CA ARG A 1 5.07 -1.47 -7.60
C ARG A 1 4.90 -1.15 -6.11
N GLY A 2 5.20 0.05 -5.62
CA GLY A 2 5.01 0.48 -4.24
C GLY A 2 5.93 -0.19 -3.22
N THR A 3 7.02 -0.80 -3.67
CA THR A 3 8.05 -1.36 -2.78
C THR A 3 9.04 -0.27 -2.41
N THR A 4 9.19 -0.01 -1.12
CA THR A 4 10.20 0.90 -0.60
C THR A 4 11.48 0.10 -0.30
N SER A 5 12.54 0.36 -1.03
CA SER A 5 13.83 -0.34 -0.86
C SER A 5 14.60 0.10 0.39
N TRP A 6 14.25 1.23 0.97
CA TRP A 6 14.92 1.79 2.16
C TRP A 6 14.50 1.14 3.48
N SER A 7 13.40 0.38 3.49
CA SER A 7 12.97 -0.33 4.71
C SER A 7 13.94 -1.45 5.06
N PRO A 8 14.48 -1.51 6.28
CA PRO A 8 15.46 -2.52 6.71
C PRO A 8 14.85 -3.90 7.02
N PHE A 9 13.55 -4.06 6.75
CA PHE A 9 12.84 -5.30 7.08
C PHE A 9 13.23 -6.46 6.18
N VAL A 10 13.26 -7.65 6.74
CA VAL A 10 13.47 -8.90 6.01
C VAL A 10 12.30 -9.15 5.04
N ASP A 11 12.56 -9.93 3.99
CA ASP A 11 11.60 -10.18 2.90
C ASP A 11 10.25 -10.75 3.37
N ALA A 12 10.26 -11.57 4.41
CA ALA A 12 9.05 -12.12 5.01
C ALA A 12 8.08 -11.03 5.51
N GLU A 13 8.58 -9.89 5.92
CA GLU A 13 7.76 -8.77 6.44
C GLU A 13 7.19 -7.88 5.35
N ARG A 14 7.74 -7.98 4.14
CA ARG A 14 7.27 -7.28 2.95
C ARG A 14 6.44 -8.16 2.04
N GLN A 15 5.82 -9.21 2.56
CA GLN A 15 5.26 -10.30 1.76
C GLN A 15 4.48 -9.85 0.53
N ALA A 16 3.53 -8.91 0.66
CA ALA A 16 2.75 -8.47 -0.50
C ALA A 16 3.58 -7.62 -1.47
N GLY A 17 4.30 -6.60 -0.98
CA GLY A 17 5.10 -5.69 -1.82
C GLY A 17 6.28 -6.41 -2.47
N HIS A 18 6.98 -7.26 -1.72
CA HIS A 18 8.10 -8.04 -2.22
C HIS A 18 7.62 -9.06 -3.27
N ALA A 19 6.56 -9.80 -3.01
CA ALA A 19 6.00 -10.77 -3.93
C ALA A 19 5.58 -10.14 -5.28
N LEU A 20 5.00 -8.92 -5.27
CA LEU A 20 4.69 -8.18 -6.50
C LEU A 20 5.93 -7.86 -7.33
N ALA A 21 7.12 -7.83 -6.74
CA ALA A 21 8.37 -7.50 -7.42
C ALA A 21 9.18 -8.74 -7.83
N THR A 22 9.04 -9.86 -7.12
CA THR A 22 9.91 -11.03 -7.24
C THR A 22 9.19 -12.30 -7.68
N ASP A 23 7.90 -12.44 -7.37
CA ASP A 23 7.12 -13.61 -7.78
C ASP A 23 6.77 -13.51 -9.27
N PRO A 24 7.28 -14.41 -10.15
CA PRO A 24 7.03 -14.36 -11.58
C PRO A 24 5.54 -14.37 -11.92
N TYR A 25 4.73 -15.12 -11.18
CA TYR A 25 3.29 -15.18 -11.34
C TYR A 25 2.66 -13.79 -11.15
N LEU A 26 2.97 -13.11 -10.05
CA LEU A 26 2.42 -11.78 -9.76
C LEU A 26 2.96 -10.71 -10.73
N ILE A 27 4.22 -10.83 -11.16
CA ILE A 27 4.80 -9.95 -12.18
C ILE A 27 3.99 -10.04 -13.48
N ILE A 28 3.73 -11.25 -13.97
CA ILE A 28 2.98 -11.48 -15.21
C ILE A 28 1.57 -10.89 -15.10
N PHE A 29 0.84 -11.18 -14.03
CA PHE A 29 -0.52 -10.71 -13.89
C PHE A 29 -0.62 -9.20 -13.66
N THR A 30 0.31 -8.58 -12.93
CA THR A 30 0.34 -7.11 -12.78
C THR A 30 0.72 -6.42 -14.10
N LEU A 31 1.62 -6.99 -14.90
CA LEU A 31 1.91 -6.50 -16.24
C LEU A 31 0.70 -6.63 -17.16
N ALA A 32 -0.02 -7.75 -17.09
CA ALA A 32 -1.24 -7.95 -17.88
C ALA A 32 -2.33 -6.92 -17.52
N VAL A 33 -2.58 -6.67 -16.21
CA VAL A 33 -3.50 -5.61 -15.76
C VAL A 33 -3.05 -4.24 -16.24
N THR A 34 -1.75 -3.94 -16.17
CA THR A 34 -1.18 -2.69 -16.67
C THR A 34 -1.39 -2.55 -18.18
N GLY A 35 -1.13 -3.59 -18.94
CA GLY A 35 -1.37 -3.63 -20.39
C GLY A 35 -2.85 -3.42 -20.74
N LEU A 36 -3.77 -4.04 -20.01
CA LEU A 36 -5.20 -3.82 -20.15
C LEU A 36 -5.58 -2.37 -19.82
N GLY A 37 -5.01 -1.80 -18.76
CA GLY A 37 -5.20 -0.39 -18.40
C GLY A 37 -4.73 0.55 -19.51
N LEU A 38 -3.54 0.34 -20.06
CA LEU A 38 -3.01 1.12 -21.19
C LEU A 38 -3.89 0.96 -22.44
N TYR A 39 -4.29 -0.25 -22.79
CA TYR A 39 -5.20 -0.50 -23.91
C TYR A 39 -6.54 0.23 -23.71
N GLY A 40 -7.14 0.11 -22.53
CA GLY A 40 -8.38 0.81 -22.23
C GLY A 40 -8.21 2.34 -22.28
N LEU A 41 -7.05 2.85 -21.84
CA LEU A 41 -6.74 4.29 -21.89
C LEU A 41 -6.74 4.83 -23.32
N THR A 42 -6.30 4.04 -24.32
CA THR A 42 -6.40 4.42 -25.74
C THR A 42 -7.85 4.58 -26.22
N ARG A 43 -8.79 3.95 -25.52
CA ARG A 43 -10.23 3.99 -25.84
C ARG A 43 -10.99 5.12 -25.15
N VAL A 44 -10.36 5.78 -24.17
CA VAL A 44 -10.95 6.98 -23.52
C VAL A 44 -11.08 8.09 -24.55
N ARG A 45 -12.30 8.63 -24.73
CA ARG A 45 -12.56 9.71 -25.68
C ARG A 45 -12.33 11.09 -25.07
N ASN A 46 -12.86 11.30 -23.87
CA ASN A 46 -12.75 12.58 -23.18
C ASN A 46 -11.45 12.66 -22.37
N LEU A 47 -10.76 13.79 -22.45
CA LEU A 47 -9.53 14.06 -21.69
C LEU A 47 -8.41 13.02 -21.90
N ARG A 48 -8.40 12.30 -23.03
CA ARG A 48 -7.37 11.29 -23.32
C ARG A 48 -5.96 11.87 -23.21
N GLY A 49 -5.74 13.05 -23.78
CA GLY A 49 -4.44 13.74 -23.70
C GLY A 49 -4.03 14.02 -22.25
N PHE A 50 -4.96 14.50 -21.43
CA PHE A 50 -4.72 14.75 -20.01
C PHE A 50 -4.25 13.47 -19.29
N TRP A 51 -4.94 12.34 -19.48
CA TRP A 51 -4.56 11.08 -18.82
C TRP A 51 -3.20 10.55 -19.26
N PHE A 52 -2.88 10.67 -20.57
CA PHE A 52 -1.54 10.28 -21.06
C PHE A 52 -0.44 11.22 -20.56
N THR A 53 -0.71 12.53 -20.47
CA THR A 53 0.24 13.48 -19.89
C THR A 53 0.49 13.19 -18.40
N LEU A 54 -0.58 12.91 -17.64
CA LEU A 54 -0.48 12.56 -16.23
C LEU A 54 0.35 11.28 -16.03
N LEU A 55 0.08 10.26 -16.83
CA LEU A 55 0.85 9.01 -16.84
C LEU A 55 2.33 9.27 -17.17
N GLY A 56 2.60 10.07 -18.21
CA GLY A 56 3.96 10.43 -18.62
C GLY A 56 4.74 11.15 -17.52
N ILE A 57 4.13 12.15 -16.88
CA ILE A 57 4.74 12.86 -15.74
C ILE A 57 5.03 11.87 -14.60
N GLY A 58 4.06 11.01 -14.25
CA GLY A 58 4.25 10.01 -13.20
C GLY A 58 5.40 9.05 -13.49
N LEU A 59 5.53 8.58 -14.73
CA LEU A 59 6.62 7.69 -15.14
C LEU A 59 7.98 8.40 -15.12
N ILE A 60 8.05 9.67 -15.55
CA ILE A 60 9.28 10.46 -15.49
C ILE A 60 9.69 10.69 -14.03
N VAL A 61 8.77 11.10 -13.17
CA VAL A 61 9.06 11.35 -11.76
C VAL A 61 9.51 10.07 -11.05
N LEU A 62 8.75 8.98 -11.19
CA LEU A 62 9.06 7.72 -10.50
C LEU A 62 10.29 7.02 -11.08
N GLY A 63 10.50 7.11 -12.39
CA GLY A 63 11.65 6.47 -13.07
C GLY A 63 12.92 7.32 -13.00
N GLY A 64 12.81 8.64 -13.03
CA GLY A 64 13.95 9.55 -13.06
C GLY A 64 14.54 9.90 -11.69
N ALA A 65 13.85 9.57 -10.62
CA ALA A 65 14.20 9.98 -9.27
C ALA A 65 15.60 9.57 -8.82
N HIS A 66 16.08 8.40 -9.24
CA HIS A 66 17.42 7.92 -8.90
C HIS A 66 18.54 8.72 -9.56
N HIS A 67 18.25 9.47 -10.63
CA HIS A 67 19.23 10.34 -11.29
C HIS A 67 19.37 11.69 -10.58
N VAL A 68 18.44 12.06 -9.71
CA VAL A 68 18.40 13.35 -9.03
C VAL A 68 18.49 13.24 -7.50
N THR A 69 19.11 12.17 -7.00
CA THR A 69 19.24 11.90 -5.55
C THR A 69 19.91 13.06 -4.83
N GLY A 70 20.99 13.64 -5.37
CA GLY A 70 21.66 14.79 -4.76
C GLY A 70 20.75 16.02 -4.60
N PHE A 71 19.84 16.27 -5.54
CA PHE A 71 18.82 17.30 -5.39
C PHE A 71 17.78 16.91 -4.32
N LEU A 72 17.33 15.67 -4.33
CA LEU A 72 16.31 15.17 -3.38
C LEU A 72 16.83 15.09 -1.94
N ASP A 73 18.13 14.91 -1.75
CA ASP A 73 18.75 14.91 -0.41
C ASP A 73 19.09 16.33 0.07
N GLY A 74 19.01 17.32 -0.82
CA GLY A 74 19.24 18.74 -0.53
C GLY A 74 17.98 19.59 -0.65
N ALA A 75 17.99 20.51 -1.63
CA ALA A 75 16.91 21.49 -1.84
C ALA A 75 15.54 20.82 -2.13
N GLY A 76 15.51 19.61 -2.67
CA GLY A 76 14.31 18.84 -3.00
C GLY A 76 13.82 17.91 -1.91
N VAL A 77 14.29 18.02 -0.67
CA VAL A 77 13.97 17.07 0.44
C VAL A 77 12.49 16.86 0.66
N ALA A 78 11.64 17.85 0.44
CA ALA A 78 10.20 17.75 0.54
C ALA A 78 9.60 16.78 -0.51
N LEU A 79 10.28 16.59 -1.64
CA LEU A 79 9.90 15.69 -2.73
C LEU A 79 10.56 14.31 -2.63
N ARG A 80 11.43 14.07 -1.65
CA ARG A 80 12.16 12.81 -1.47
C ARG A 80 11.25 11.57 -1.40
N ASN A 81 10.04 11.75 -0.87
CA ASN A 81 9.05 10.69 -0.80
C ASN A 81 8.33 10.46 -2.14
N ILE A 82 9.07 10.02 -3.14
CA ILE A 82 8.64 9.87 -4.54
C ILE A 82 7.41 8.96 -4.69
N HIS A 83 7.23 7.99 -3.79
CA HIS A 83 6.05 7.12 -3.79
C HIS A 83 4.72 7.88 -3.69
N LYS A 84 4.72 9.14 -3.21
CA LYS A 84 3.54 10.01 -3.20
C LYS A 84 3.06 10.38 -4.61
N PHE A 85 3.92 10.25 -5.62
CA PHE A 85 3.56 10.48 -7.02
C PHE A 85 3.02 9.22 -7.72
N ASP A 86 2.98 8.08 -7.06
CA ASP A 86 2.43 6.83 -7.58
C ASP A 86 0.97 6.96 -8.13
N PRO A 87 0.07 7.76 -7.52
CA PRO A 87 -1.26 8.01 -8.10
C PRO A 87 -1.23 8.58 -9.53
N LEU A 88 -0.18 9.33 -9.93
CA LEU A 88 -0.07 9.86 -11.30
C LEU A 88 0.04 8.73 -12.34
N VAL A 89 0.54 7.56 -11.96
CA VAL A 89 0.60 6.38 -12.83
C VAL A 89 -0.65 5.52 -12.65
N ARG A 90 -1.08 5.29 -11.43
CA ARG A 90 -2.18 4.35 -11.16
C ARG A 90 -3.53 4.89 -11.60
N LEU A 91 -3.83 6.18 -11.39
CA LEU A 91 -5.13 6.74 -11.78
C LEU A 91 -5.41 6.64 -13.28
N PRO A 92 -4.51 7.05 -14.20
CA PRO A 92 -4.73 6.85 -15.63
C PRO A 92 -4.96 5.38 -16.00
N LEU A 93 -4.18 4.46 -15.42
CA LEU A 93 -4.33 3.03 -15.68
C LEU A 93 -5.68 2.49 -15.19
N LEU A 94 -6.15 2.94 -14.02
CA LEU A 94 -7.48 2.57 -13.51
C LEU A 94 -8.61 3.11 -14.39
N VAL A 95 -8.50 4.37 -14.84
CA VAL A 95 -9.46 4.95 -15.78
C VAL A 95 -9.49 4.15 -17.08
N GLY A 96 -8.33 3.80 -17.62
CA GLY A 96 -8.23 2.95 -18.80
C GLY A 96 -8.83 1.57 -18.57
N PHE A 97 -8.53 0.94 -17.43
CA PHE A 97 -9.10 -0.35 -17.08
C PHE A 97 -10.63 -0.31 -16.94
N ALA A 98 -11.17 0.74 -16.29
CA ALA A 98 -12.59 0.96 -16.16
C ALA A 98 -13.27 1.14 -17.53
N GLN A 99 -12.58 1.74 -18.51
CA GLN A 99 -13.09 1.91 -19.88
C GLN A 99 -13.36 0.57 -20.57
N LEU A 100 -12.66 -0.51 -20.19
CA LEU A 100 -12.89 -1.84 -20.77
C LEU A 100 -14.30 -2.37 -20.50
N TRP A 101 -14.94 -1.94 -19.41
CA TRP A 101 -16.32 -2.35 -19.12
C TRP A 101 -17.31 -1.84 -20.16
N GLN A 102 -16.99 -0.78 -20.89
CA GLN A 102 -17.83 -0.29 -21.99
C GLN A 102 -17.84 -1.23 -23.21
N LEU A 103 -16.91 -2.20 -23.28
CA LEU A 103 -16.93 -3.26 -24.29
C LEU A 103 -18.07 -4.26 -24.05
N PHE A 104 -18.65 -4.25 -22.86
CA PHE A 104 -19.73 -5.15 -22.47
C PHE A 104 -21.03 -4.35 -22.39
N PRO A 105 -22.11 -4.82 -23.03
CA PRO A 105 -23.40 -4.11 -22.95
C PRO A 105 -23.94 -4.17 -21.53
N ALA A 106 -24.46 -3.06 -21.07
CA ALA A 106 -25.21 -3.04 -19.82
C ALA A 106 -26.38 -4.04 -19.94
N PRO A 107 -26.61 -4.90 -18.94
CA PRO A 107 -27.74 -5.80 -18.95
C PRO A 107 -29.04 -4.97 -19.00
N LYS A 108 -29.86 -5.20 -20.02
CA LYS A 108 -31.25 -4.71 -20.00
C LYS A 108 -32.00 -5.55 -18.99
N LEU A 109 -32.10 -5.06 -17.76
CA LEU A 109 -32.74 -5.76 -16.63
C LEU A 109 -34.28 -5.77 -16.72
N THR A 110 -34.81 -5.27 -17.82
CA THR A 110 -36.26 -5.23 -18.09
C THR A 110 -36.56 -5.83 -19.46
N GLN A 111 -37.54 -6.71 -19.53
CA GLN A 111 -38.15 -7.15 -20.76
C GLN A 111 -39.41 -6.28 -21.02
N PRO A 112 -39.79 -6.01 -22.31
CA PRO A 112 -41.04 -5.41 -22.59
C PRO A 112 -42.14 -6.26 -21.91
N GLY A 113 -43.03 -5.60 -21.17
CA GLY A 113 -44.22 -6.23 -20.62
C GLY A 113 -45.19 -6.63 -21.76
N ALA A 114 -46.30 -7.30 -21.40
CA ALA A 114 -47.44 -7.41 -22.27
C ALA A 114 -47.90 -5.99 -22.68
N PRO A 115 -48.63 -5.82 -23.79
CA PRO A 115 -49.00 -4.47 -24.33
C PRO A 115 -49.52 -3.49 -23.29
N ASP A 116 -50.13 -3.97 -22.21
CA ASP A 116 -50.72 -3.16 -21.15
C ASP A 116 -50.10 -3.45 -19.75
N GLY A 117 -48.96 -4.10 -19.69
CA GLY A 117 -48.30 -4.51 -18.42
C GLY A 117 -46.96 -3.82 -18.14
N PRO A 118 -46.56 -3.65 -16.85
CA PRO A 118 -45.26 -3.10 -16.49
C PRO A 118 -44.13 -4.00 -16.99
N PRO A 119 -42.94 -3.42 -17.30
CA PRO A 119 -41.78 -4.18 -17.73
C PRO A 119 -41.35 -5.17 -16.64
N LYS A 120 -41.13 -6.42 -17.02
CA LYS A 120 -40.70 -7.47 -16.08
C LYS A 120 -39.18 -7.43 -15.85
N PRO A 121 -38.70 -7.52 -14.60
CA PRO A 121 -37.28 -7.59 -14.32
C PRO A 121 -36.68 -8.92 -14.84
N VAL A 122 -35.55 -8.81 -15.55
CA VAL A 122 -34.76 -9.99 -15.98
C VAL A 122 -33.68 -10.24 -14.93
N GLY A 123 -33.68 -11.42 -14.35
CA GLY A 123 -32.63 -11.80 -13.41
C GLY A 123 -31.25 -11.86 -14.08
N ALA A 124 -30.18 -11.47 -13.36
CA ALA A 124 -28.81 -11.49 -13.85
C ALA A 124 -28.41 -12.85 -14.44
N ARG A 125 -28.87 -13.96 -13.83
CA ARG A 125 -28.62 -15.32 -14.32
C ARG A 125 -29.25 -15.55 -15.71
N GLN A 126 -30.52 -15.13 -15.91
CA GLN A 126 -31.21 -15.27 -17.21
C GLN A 126 -30.52 -14.43 -18.29
N PHE A 127 -30.10 -13.21 -17.93
CA PHE A 127 -29.35 -12.37 -18.85
C PHE A 127 -28.04 -13.06 -19.27
N LEU A 128 -27.24 -13.54 -18.33
CA LEU A 128 -25.98 -14.22 -18.61
C LEU A 128 -26.16 -15.46 -19.48
N MET A 129 -27.12 -16.31 -19.17
CA MET A 129 -27.43 -17.53 -19.93
C MET A 129 -27.86 -17.22 -21.37
N ALA A 130 -28.52 -16.10 -21.61
CA ALA A 130 -28.92 -15.68 -22.94
C ALA A 130 -27.78 -14.95 -23.71
N TRP A 131 -26.92 -14.22 -22.98
CA TRP A 131 -25.87 -13.40 -23.60
C TRP A 131 -24.60 -14.20 -23.93
N LEU A 132 -24.15 -15.10 -23.06
CA LEU A 132 -22.92 -15.86 -23.22
C LEU A 132 -22.85 -16.63 -24.55
N PRO A 133 -23.87 -17.43 -24.96
CA PRO A 133 -23.82 -18.16 -26.21
C PRO A 133 -23.83 -17.26 -27.45
N ARG A 134 -24.47 -16.07 -27.32
CA ARG A 134 -24.56 -15.10 -28.44
C ARG A 134 -23.29 -14.30 -28.67
N HIS A 135 -22.41 -14.20 -27.64
CA HIS A 135 -21.21 -13.36 -27.70
C HIS A 135 -19.96 -14.09 -27.16
N PRO A 136 -19.59 -15.27 -27.73
CA PRO A 136 -18.55 -16.11 -27.14
C PRO A 136 -17.19 -15.41 -27.02
N ARG A 137 -16.81 -14.58 -28.00
CA ARG A 137 -15.54 -13.83 -27.97
C ARG A 137 -15.52 -12.77 -26.85
N ARG A 138 -16.64 -12.07 -26.64
CA ARG A 138 -16.76 -11.08 -25.55
C ARG A 138 -16.82 -11.76 -24.19
N ALA A 139 -17.51 -12.89 -24.10
CA ALA A 139 -17.55 -13.69 -22.91
C ALA A 139 -16.15 -14.20 -22.50
N ALA A 140 -15.39 -14.70 -23.46
CA ALA A 140 -14.01 -15.12 -23.24
C ALA A 140 -13.10 -13.94 -22.80
N ALA A 141 -13.25 -12.76 -23.45
CA ALA A 141 -12.52 -11.56 -23.04
C ALA A 141 -12.86 -11.12 -21.62
N LEU A 142 -14.14 -11.14 -21.24
CA LEU A 142 -14.57 -10.84 -19.88
C LEU A 142 -13.99 -11.83 -18.87
N ALA A 143 -14.08 -13.13 -19.15
CA ALA A 143 -13.51 -14.16 -18.31
C ALA A 143 -12.01 -13.99 -18.12
N LEU A 144 -11.28 -13.65 -19.19
CA LEU A 144 -9.84 -13.38 -19.13
C LEU A 144 -9.53 -12.14 -18.28
N ILE A 145 -10.25 -11.04 -18.47
CA ILE A 145 -10.08 -9.81 -17.68
C ILE A 145 -10.33 -10.10 -16.19
N LEU A 146 -11.38 -10.84 -15.87
CA LEU A 146 -11.69 -11.24 -14.49
C LEU A 146 -10.60 -12.14 -13.91
N LEU A 147 -10.18 -13.16 -14.66
CA LEU A 147 -9.12 -14.07 -14.24
C LEU A 147 -7.83 -13.31 -13.93
N VAL A 148 -7.38 -12.48 -14.86
CA VAL A 148 -6.16 -11.67 -14.70
C VAL A 148 -6.28 -10.74 -13.50
N SER A 149 -7.43 -10.10 -13.32
CA SER A 149 -7.67 -9.18 -12.20
C SER A 149 -7.65 -9.89 -10.85
N VAL A 150 -8.37 -11.02 -10.72
CA VAL A 150 -8.40 -11.83 -9.50
C VAL A 150 -7.01 -12.37 -9.18
N SER A 151 -6.27 -12.82 -10.19
CA SER A 151 -4.91 -13.33 -10.03
C SER A 151 -3.92 -12.24 -9.60
N ALA A 152 -4.03 -11.03 -10.16
CA ALA A 152 -3.16 -9.90 -9.78
C ALA A 152 -3.40 -9.45 -8.32
N VAL A 153 -4.62 -9.64 -7.79
CA VAL A 153 -5.01 -9.29 -6.41
C VAL A 153 -4.85 -10.49 -5.45
N SER A 154 -4.27 -11.61 -5.92
CA SER A 154 -4.14 -12.83 -5.11
C SER A 154 -3.47 -12.64 -3.73
N PRO A 155 -2.51 -11.70 -3.50
CA PRO A 155 -2.01 -11.44 -2.16
C PRO A 155 -3.07 -10.99 -1.16
N ALA A 156 -4.14 -10.32 -1.64
CA ALA A 156 -5.27 -9.93 -0.80
C ALA A 156 -6.07 -11.15 -0.31
N TRP A 157 -6.39 -12.05 -1.23
CA TRP A 157 -7.13 -13.28 -0.91
C TRP A 157 -6.33 -14.24 -0.04
N ALA A 158 -5.00 -14.22 -0.19
CA ALA A 158 -4.08 -15.01 0.62
C ALA A 158 -3.78 -14.41 2.00
N GLY A 159 -4.44 -13.33 2.40
CA GLY A 159 -4.23 -12.67 3.69
C GLY A 159 -2.88 -11.94 3.82
N ARG A 160 -2.17 -11.71 2.71
CA ARG A 160 -0.82 -11.11 2.71
C ARG A 160 -0.82 -9.57 2.72
N LEU A 161 -1.99 -8.92 2.82
CA LEU A 161 -2.08 -7.46 2.89
C LEU A 161 -1.75 -6.91 4.28
N LEU A 162 -1.97 -7.71 5.31
CA LEU A 162 -1.61 -7.33 6.67
C LEU A 162 -0.11 -7.47 6.85
N PRO A 163 0.57 -6.45 7.40
CA PRO A 163 1.99 -6.58 7.73
C PRO A 163 2.17 -7.70 8.76
N LEU A 164 3.24 -8.48 8.61
CA LEU A 164 3.71 -9.35 9.67
C LEU A 164 4.02 -8.48 10.89
N GLY A 165 3.63 -8.95 12.08
CA GLY A 165 3.75 -8.15 13.29
C GLY A 165 2.48 -7.38 13.64
N ALA A 166 1.36 -7.61 12.96
CA ALA A 166 0.06 -7.16 13.44
C ALA A 166 -0.21 -7.76 14.83
N TYR A 167 -0.62 -6.93 15.76
CA TYR A 167 -0.93 -7.33 17.15
C TYR A 167 -2.41 -7.07 17.43
N ARG A 168 -2.98 -7.85 18.37
CA ARG A 168 -4.39 -7.71 18.77
C ARG A 168 -4.57 -6.69 19.89
N SER A 169 -3.62 -6.69 20.82
CA SER A 169 -3.59 -5.76 21.95
C SER A 169 -2.13 -5.51 22.33
N MET A 170 -1.89 -4.33 22.87
CA MET A 170 -0.62 -4.02 23.51
C MET A 170 -0.57 -4.75 24.86
N PRO A 171 0.56 -5.35 25.25
CA PRO A 171 0.70 -5.99 26.56
C PRO A 171 0.52 -5.01 27.72
N ASP A 172 -0.17 -5.45 28.77
CA ASP A 172 -0.53 -4.61 29.93
C ASP A 172 0.68 -4.02 30.66
N TYR A 173 1.86 -4.63 30.56
CA TYR A 173 3.06 -4.08 31.19
C TYR A 173 3.45 -2.71 30.67
N TRP A 174 3.10 -2.35 29.42
CA TRP A 174 3.34 -1.01 28.89
C TRP A 174 2.51 0.05 29.63
N ALA A 175 1.22 -0.25 29.85
CA ALA A 175 0.35 0.66 30.60
C ALA A 175 0.82 0.81 32.06
N LYS A 176 1.18 -0.30 32.71
CA LYS A 176 1.68 -0.30 34.09
C LYS A 176 3.01 0.43 34.24
N ALA A 177 3.91 0.23 33.29
CA ALA A 177 5.20 0.92 33.28
C ALA A 177 5.00 2.42 33.06
N ALA A 178 4.08 2.81 32.15
CA ALA A 178 3.79 4.21 31.90
C ALA A 178 3.14 4.90 33.11
N GLU A 179 2.20 4.25 33.78
CA GLU A 179 1.60 4.74 35.02
C GLU A 179 2.67 5.00 36.11
N PHE A 180 3.56 4.02 36.32
CA PHE A 180 4.68 4.18 37.26
C PHE A 180 5.59 5.35 36.87
N LEU A 181 6.03 5.41 35.60
CA LEU A 181 6.94 6.45 35.12
C LEU A 181 6.31 7.85 35.19
N ASN A 182 5.05 8.00 34.82
CA ASN A 182 4.34 9.28 34.91
C ASN A 182 4.23 9.79 36.34
N HIS A 183 4.17 8.89 37.32
CA HIS A 183 4.07 9.25 38.73
C HIS A 183 5.46 9.49 39.36
N GLU A 184 6.42 8.58 39.15
CA GLU A 184 7.68 8.55 39.91
C GLU A 184 8.82 9.36 39.26
N THR A 185 8.75 9.66 37.95
CA THR A 185 9.88 10.27 37.22
C THR A 185 9.67 11.74 36.85
N GLN A 186 8.80 12.43 37.56
CA GLN A 186 8.57 13.85 37.35
C GLN A 186 9.84 14.67 37.56
N GLY A 187 10.14 15.57 36.60
CA GLY A 187 11.36 16.38 36.62
C GLY A 187 12.61 15.69 36.10
N THR A 188 12.52 14.43 35.67
CA THR A 188 13.61 13.67 35.04
C THR A 188 13.24 13.26 33.60
N ARG A 189 14.18 12.62 32.91
CA ARG A 189 13.93 12.07 31.56
C ARG A 189 14.11 10.57 31.57
N THR A 190 13.12 9.84 31.06
CA THR A 190 13.17 8.40 30.92
C THR A 190 13.90 8.01 29.65
N LEU A 191 14.88 7.10 29.75
CA LEU A 191 15.53 6.48 28.58
C LEU A 191 14.99 5.05 28.42
N ILE A 192 14.48 4.75 27.23
CA ILE A 192 13.92 3.44 26.90
C ILE A 192 15.02 2.56 26.28
N LEU A 193 15.30 1.43 26.90
CA LEU A 193 16.27 0.42 26.45
C LEU A 193 15.65 -0.98 26.51
N PRO A 194 16.11 -1.90 25.61
CA PRO A 194 16.94 -1.64 24.45
C PRO A 194 16.15 -0.91 23.35
N ALA A 195 16.86 -0.13 22.55
CA ALA A 195 16.25 0.51 21.39
C ALA A 195 15.75 -0.53 20.39
N SER A 196 14.51 -0.40 19.95
CA SER A 196 13.92 -1.26 18.94
C SER A 196 13.70 -0.49 17.65
N SER A 197 14.43 -0.86 16.59
CA SER A 197 14.29 -0.21 15.28
C SER A 197 12.84 -0.23 14.81
N PHE A 198 12.29 0.95 14.50
CA PHE A 198 10.89 1.13 14.08
C PHE A 198 9.88 0.57 15.09
N ALA A 199 10.19 0.62 16.38
CA ALA A 199 9.37 0.11 17.47
C ALA A 199 8.85 -1.32 17.25
N ARG A 200 9.74 -2.18 16.77
CA ARG A 200 9.45 -3.58 16.51
C ARG A 200 9.62 -4.39 17.78
N GLN A 201 8.52 -4.73 18.39
CA GLN A 201 8.47 -5.51 19.63
C GLN A 201 8.29 -7.02 19.32
N THR A 202 8.60 -7.87 20.30
CA THR A 202 8.38 -9.32 20.17
C THR A 202 6.91 -9.72 20.02
N TRP A 203 5.99 -8.89 20.52
CA TRP A 203 4.54 -9.09 20.49
C TRP A 203 3.85 -8.42 19.29
N GLY A 204 4.57 -7.55 18.58
CA GLY A 204 4.00 -6.86 17.42
C GLY A 204 4.81 -5.65 16.99
N TRP A 205 4.36 -5.04 15.93
CA TRP A 205 5.03 -3.89 15.33
C TRP A 205 4.12 -2.65 15.37
N THR A 206 4.42 -1.73 16.27
CA THR A 206 3.65 -0.49 16.44
C THR A 206 4.05 0.61 15.47
N ARG A 207 5.24 0.52 14.85
CA ARG A 207 5.90 1.50 13.98
C ARG A 207 6.42 2.73 14.74
N ASP A 208 5.64 3.27 15.63
CA ASP A 208 5.99 4.34 16.56
C ASP A 208 6.24 3.74 17.94
N GLU A 209 7.07 4.39 18.76
CA GLU A 209 7.40 3.92 20.09
C GLU A 209 6.14 3.76 20.95
N PRO A 210 5.88 2.57 21.54
CA PRO A 210 4.69 2.36 22.37
C PRO A 210 4.56 3.30 23.55
N ALA A 211 5.67 3.83 24.04
CA ALA A 211 5.68 4.81 25.13
C ALA A 211 5.10 6.16 24.71
N GLN A 212 5.16 6.51 23.42
CA GLN A 212 4.78 7.84 22.93
C GLN A 212 3.36 8.27 23.33
N PRO A 213 2.30 7.45 23.16
CA PRO A 213 0.95 7.82 23.58
C PRO A 213 0.66 7.61 25.07
N LEU A 214 1.61 7.06 25.84
CA LEU A 214 1.39 6.64 27.22
C LEU A 214 2.14 7.50 28.24
N LEU A 215 3.27 8.12 27.84
CA LEU A 215 4.11 8.89 28.74
C LEU A 215 3.78 10.38 28.65
N ASP A 216 3.45 10.97 29.80
CA ASP A 216 3.29 12.41 29.99
C ASP A 216 4.61 13.10 30.41
N VAL A 217 5.61 12.32 30.79
CA VAL A 217 6.95 12.79 31.18
C VAL A 217 7.93 12.76 30.00
N PRO A 218 8.99 13.59 30.02
CA PRO A 218 9.99 13.57 28.98
C PRO A 218 10.68 12.22 28.86
N TRP A 219 10.75 11.70 27.65
CA TRP A 219 11.40 10.42 27.36
C TRP A 219 12.33 10.50 26.14
N ALA A 220 13.17 9.52 25.96
CA ALA A 220 14.06 9.35 24.82
C ALA A 220 14.22 7.88 24.47
N VAL A 221 14.40 7.60 23.19
CA VAL A 221 14.76 6.29 22.64
C VAL A 221 15.68 6.49 21.44
N ARG A 222 16.57 5.55 21.18
CA ARG A 222 17.36 5.54 19.95
C ARG A 222 16.51 4.94 18.82
N ASP A 223 15.83 5.79 18.05
CA ASP A 223 15.06 5.34 16.90
C ASP A 223 15.94 5.16 15.66
N ALA A 224 15.44 4.38 14.70
CA ALA A 224 16.10 4.14 13.41
C ALA A 224 16.18 5.40 12.53
N ILE A 225 15.22 6.31 12.64
CA ILE A 225 15.18 7.60 11.93
C ILE A 225 15.03 8.72 12.97
N PRO A 226 16.10 9.09 13.67
CA PRO A 226 16.04 10.12 14.70
C PRO A 226 15.84 11.51 14.07
N LEU A 227 14.89 12.27 14.60
CA LEU A 227 14.64 13.65 14.21
C LEU A 227 15.33 14.64 15.19
N VAL A 228 16.53 14.29 15.64
CA VAL A 228 17.31 15.04 16.61
C VAL A 228 18.70 15.36 16.04
N THR A 229 19.45 16.21 16.74
CA THR A 229 20.80 16.61 16.30
C THR A 229 21.79 15.42 16.26
N PRO A 230 22.81 15.48 15.41
CA PRO A 230 23.85 14.43 15.36
C PRO A 230 24.55 14.18 16.71
N GLU A 231 24.67 15.21 17.55
CA GLU A 231 25.27 15.12 18.89
C GLU A 231 24.40 14.27 19.83
N ALA A 232 23.08 14.49 19.80
CA ALA A 232 22.13 13.72 20.57
C ALA A 232 22.10 12.24 20.12
N ILE A 233 22.20 12.01 18.79
CA ILE A 233 22.30 10.64 18.24
C ILE A 233 23.54 9.93 18.77
N ARG A 234 24.72 10.58 18.67
CA ARG A 234 25.98 10.01 19.19
C ARG A 234 25.93 9.74 20.67
N GLY A 235 25.28 10.62 21.45
CA GLY A 235 25.04 10.41 22.87
C GLY A 235 24.21 9.16 23.15
N LEU A 236 23.09 9.01 22.45
CA LEU A 236 22.23 7.83 22.57
C LEU A 236 22.91 6.54 22.11
N ASP A 237 23.70 6.59 21.03
CA ASP A 237 24.46 5.46 20.54
C ASP A 237 25.53 5.05 21.57
N GLY A 238 26.21 6.01 22.20
CA GLY A 238 27.17 5.76 23.26
C GLY A 238 26.56 5.07 24.47
N VAL A 239 25.40 5.52 24.93
CA VAL A 239 24.68 4.87 26.05
C VAL A 239 24.19 3.49 25.66
N SER A 240 23.67 3.32 24.45
CA SER A 240 23.14 2.02 23.98
C SER A 240 24.23 0.98 23.72
N ALA A 241 25.47 1.42 23.47
CA ALA A 241 26.62 0.55 23.25
C ALA A 241 27.30 0.06 24.55
N TYR A 242 26.95 0.66 25.69
CA TYR A 242 27.48 0.20 26.97
C TYR A 242 26.88 -1.18 27.29
N PRO A 243 27.74 -2.21 27.53
CA PRO A 243 27.22 -3.49 27.97
C PRO A 243 26.52 -3.28 29.32
N THR A 244 25.27 -3.65 29.40
CA THR A 244 24.60 -3.78 30.69
C THR A 244 25.41 -4.78 31.51
N PRO A 245 25.81 -4.50 32.77
CA PRO A 245 26.43 -5.50 33.60
C PRO A 245 25.50 -6.71 33.68
N GLU A 246 25.98 -7.86 33.31
CA GLU A 246 25.29 -9.12 33.55
C GLU A 246 25.16 -9.26 35.07
N ASN A 247 23.93 -9.16 35.58
CA ASN A 247 23.62 -9.54 36.97
C ASN A 247 23.28 -11.02 37.02
#